data_c0c63d85ca35486afe9a4f114fb953dd
#
_entry.id   c0c63d85ca35486afe9a4f114fb953dd
#
_cell.length_a   1.000
_cell.length_b   1.000
_cell.length_c   1.000
_cell.angle_alpha   90.00
_cell.angle_beta   90.00
_cell.angle_gamma   90.00
#
_symmetry.space_group_name_H-M   'P 1'
#
loop_
_entity.id
_entity.type
_entity.pdbx_description
1 polymer ?
#
loop_
_entity_poly.entity_id
_entity_poly.type
_entity_poly.pdbx_seq_one_letter_code
_entity_poly.pdbx_strand_id
1 'polypeptide(L)'
;MSIFKSVVIAVVSVVVLASCGAAFKRCEEPQLNLPSAFVKDQLDSLTLADMNWWEFYGDEVLGKFITHALENNKDLLAAAAKVEQMRLGNRISQSAMYPKLGASVMADYEVENYTDKGHTQTPQFDLKWDLSWEIDLWGNLRWANQKTAAEYLSTVEAARAMRITVIAEVATAYYKLLALENELLIVDRTLQTRYEEMQQARLRYEGGLTSETVYQQAKVEYATTAAMIPSIETKIEVMKTTLQVLMGEYPDFELEYARMKVLDREIPTELPLGLPSDLLTRRPDLRESEQQLKAACAAVGVAYTDRFPRLVLGISGGWENGSLTDFFDATYGLAVGKLVAPVFEFGRRKAKYEAAIQAYDAARLNYEKKGTHGL
;
A
#
# COMPACT_ATOMS: atom_id res chain seq x y z
N MET A 1 -1.35 -58.38 -7.10
CA MET A 1 -1.25 -57.25 -8.04
C MET A 1 -2.61 -56.75 -8.55
N SER A 2 -3.64 -57.57 -8.68
CA SER A 2 -5.02 -57.16 -9.11
C SER A 2 -5.74 -56.31 -8.07
N ILE A 3 -5.76 -56.68 -6.81
CA ILE A 3 -6.46 -55.97 -5.73
C ILE A 3 -5.89 -54.56 -5.51
N PHE A 4 -4.58 -54.39 -5.60
CA PHE A 4 -3.94 -53.07 -5.46
C PHE A 4 -4.33 -52.13 -6.61
N LYS A 5 -4.42 -52.61 -7.85
CA LYS A 5 -4.92 -51.82 -8.99
C LYS A 5 -6.38 -51.43 -8.80
N SER A 6 -7.23 -52.32 -8.33
CA SER A 6 -8.66 -52.03 -8.07
C SER A 6 -8.85 -51.00 -6.95
N VAL A 7 -8.06 -51.05 -5.88
CA VAL A 7 -8.10 -50.08 -4.78
C VAL A 7 -7.61 -48.71 -5.27
N VAL A 8 -6.55 -48.65 -6.05
CA VAL A 8 -6.05 -47.41 -6.64
C VAL A 8 -7.09 -46.78 -7.58
N ILE A 9 -7.73 -47.58 -8.44
CA ILE A 9 -8.79 -47.10 -9.33
C ILE A 9 -10.01 -46.61 -8.51
N ALA A 10 -10.41 -47.33 -7.47
CA ALA A 10 -11.52 -46.89 -6.60
C ALA A 10 -11.22 -45.59 -5.87
N VAL A 11 -10.00 -45.40 -5.33
CA VAL A 11 -9.56 -44.18 -4.69
C VAL A 11 -9.50 -43.01 -5.67
N VAL A 12 -8.96 -43.23 -6.88
CA VAL A 12 -8.93 -42.21 -7.94
C VAL A 12 -10.35 -41.83 -8.38
N SER A 13 -11.26 -42.82 -8.52
CA SER A 13 -12.66 -42.57 -8.87
C SER A 13 -13.40 -41.78 -7.79
N VAL A 14 -13.18 -42.05 -6.52
CA VAL A 14 -13.76 -41.29 -5.38
C VAL A 14 -13.21 -39.88 -5.37
N VAL A 15 -11.92 -39.67 -5.62
CA VAL A 15 -11.29 -38.35 -5.71
C VAL A 15 -11.84 -37.53 -6.88
N VAL A 16 -12.02 -38.17 -8.04
CA VAL A 16 -12.60 -37.51 -9.24
C VAL A 16 -14.07 -37.16 -9.04
N LEU A 17 -14.88 -38.04 -8.41
CA LEU A 17 -16.30 -37.76 -8.12
C LEU A 17 -16.48 -36.71 -7.02
N ALA A 18 -15.57 -36.64 -6.04
CA ALA A 18 -15.58 -35.60 -5.03
C ALA A 18 -15.19 -34.20 -5.56
N SER A 19 -14.47 -34.14 -6.68
CA SER A 19 -14.04 -32.86 -7.29
C SER A 19 -15.20 -32.05 -7.88
N CYS A 20 -16.32 -32.69 -8.25
CA CYS A 20 -17.47 -32.00 -8.81
C CYS A 20 -18.34 -31.22 -7.81
N GLY A 21 -18.17 -31.41 -6.48
CA GLY A 21 -19.00 -30.81 -5.44
C GLY A 21 -18.39 -29.60 -4.70
N ALA A 22 -17.13 -29.29 -4.94
CA ALA A 22 -16.42 -28.27 -4.16
C ALA A 22 -16.33 -26.89 -4.84
N ALA A 23 -17.34 -26.56 -5.69
CA ALA A 23 -17.38 -25.21 -6.26
C ALA A 23 -17.61 -24.17 -5.15
N PHE A 24 -16.56 -23.47 -4.78
CA PHE A 24 -16.66 -22.26 -3.94
C PHE A 24 -17.54 -21.24 -4.67
N LYS A 25 -18.64 -20.84 -4.04
CA LYS A 25 -19.48 -19.75 -4.56
C LYS A 25 -18.64 -18.47 -4.55
N ARG A 26 -18.34 -17.89 -5.72
CA ARG A 26 -17.62 -16.62 -5.82
C ARG A 26 -18.30 -15.57 -4.94
N CYS A 27 -17.48 -14.74 -4.30
CA CYS A 27 -17.97 -13.58 -3.59
C CYS A 27 -18.74 -12.67 -4.57
N GLU A 28 -19.87 -12.14 -4.13
CA GLU A 28 -20.65 -11.20 -4.94
C GLU A 28 -19.93 -9.84 -4.95
N GLU A 29 -19.70 -9.30 -6.14
CA GLU A 29 -19.16 -7.94 -6.25
C GLU A 29 -20.25 -6.94 -5.85
N PRO A 30 -19.98 -6.06 -4.85
CA PRO A 30 -20.96 -5.07 -4.43
C PRO A 30 -21.18 -4.06 -5.55
N GLN A 31 -22.44 -3.75 -5.82
CA GLN A 31 -22.81 -2.68 -6.73
C GLN A 31 -22.89 -1.38 -5.95
N LEU A 32 -22.10 -0.40 -6.32
CA LEU A 32 -22.18 0.95 -5.77
C LEU A 32 -23.32 1.70 -6.47
N ASN A 33 -24.35 2.08 -5.71
CA ASN A 33 -25.43 2.92 -6.20
C ASN A 33 -24.96 4.39 -6.24
N LEU A 34 -24.33 4.78 -7.35
CA LEU A 34 -23.90 6.14 -7.55
C LEU A 34 -25.02 6.98 -8.17
N PRO A 35 -25.11 8.29 -7.83
CA PRO A 35 -26.00 9.21 -8.53
C PRO A 35 -25.56 9.35 -9.99
N SER A 36 -26.52 9.67 -10.87
CA SER A 36 -26.25 9.82 -12.31
C SER A 36 -25.46 11.10 -12.65
N ALA A 37 -25.48 12.11 -11.78
CA ALA A 37 -24.76 13.38 -11.94
C ALA A 37 -24.42 13.98 -10.55
N PHE A 38 -23.35 14.80 -10.46
CA PHE A 38 -23.00 15.55 -9.24
C PHE A 38 -23.94 16.70 -8.95
N VAL A 39 -24.39 17.39 -9.98
CA VAL A 39 -25.36 18.50 -9.89
C VAL A 39 -26.48 18.19 -10.86
N LYS A 40 -27.75 18.43 -10.43
CA LYS A 40 -28.90 18.27 -11.32
C LYS A 40 -28.71 19.16 -12.55
N ASP A 41 -28.82 18.55 -13.72
CA ASP A 41 -28.82 19.19 -15.05
C ASP A 41 -27.44 19.60 -15.65
N GLN A 42 -26.32 19.27 -15.03
CA GLN A 42 -25.00 19.43 -15.68
C GLN A 42 -24.38 18.07 -16.00
N LEU A 43 -24.59 17.62 -17.24
CA LEU A 43 -23.88 16.47 -17.83
C LEU A 43 -22.68 17.03 -18.60
N ASP A 44 -21.56 17.18 -17.92
CA ASP A 44 -20.31 17.57 -18.56
C ASP A 44 -19.52 16.31 -18.94
N SER A 45 -19.19 16.19 -20.22
CA SER A 45 -18.35 15.08 -20.71
C SER A 45 -16.87 15.30 -20.42
N LEU A 46 -16.46 16.54 -20.07
CA LEU A 46 -15.12 16.90 -19.68
C LEU A 46 -14.99 16.80 -18.16
N THR A 47 -13.88 16.29 -17.68
CA THR A 47 -13.59 16.20 -16.25
C THR A 47 -12.21 16.76 -15.93
N LEU A 48 -12.08 17.36 -14.74
CA LEU A 48 -10.77 17.76 -14.19
C LEU A 48 -9.75 16.63 -14.17
N ALA A 49 -10.22 15.38 -14.09
CA ALA A 49 -9.35 14.21 -14.09
C ALA A 49 -8.62 13.97 -15.43
N ASP A 50 -9.04 14.62 -16.52
CA ASP A 50 -8.35 14.58 -17.82
C ASP A 50 -7.25 15.63 -17.93
N MET A 51 -7.23 16.63 -17.04
CA MET A 51 -6.19 17.66 -17.01
C MET A 51 -4.97 17.17 -16.23
N ASN A 52 -3.81 17.45 -16.79
CA ASN A 52 -2.56 17.22 -16.05
C ASN A 52 -2.41 18.28 -14.96
N TRP A 53 -1.81 17.93 -13.83
CA TRP A 53 -1.60 18.87 -12.72
C TRP A 53 -0.81 20.12 -13.13
N TRP A 54 0.13 20.04 -14.07
CA TRP A 54 0.89 21.19 -14.58
C TRP A 54 0.05 22.14 -15.42
N GLU A 55 -0.95 21.65 -16.13
CA GLU A 55 -1.92 22.45 -16.87
C GLU A 55 -2.89 23.13 -15.89
N PHE A 56 -3.34 22.38 -14.88
CA PHE A 56 -4.25 22.87 -13.84
C PHE A 56 -3.62 24.00 -13.03
N TYR A 57 -2.40 23.83 -12.55
CA TYR A 57 -1.74 24.86 -11.74
C TYR A 57 -1.14 25.97 -12.59
N GLY A 58 -0.62 25.72 -13.79
CA GLY A 58 -0.06 26.70 -14.71
C GLY A 58 1.09 27.53 -14.11
N ASP A 59 1.79 27.03 -13.09
CA ASP A 59 2.85 27.71 -12.34
C ASP A 59 4.17 26.96 -12.54
N GLU A 60 5.13 27.61 -13.20
CA GLU A 60 6.42 26.99 -13.52
C GLU A 60 7.25 26.68 -12.28
N VAL A 61 7.20 27.56 -11.26
CA VAL A 61 7.96 27.37 -10.00
C VAL A 61 7.37 26.22 -9.19
N LEU A 62 6.05 26.22 -9.03
CA LEU A 62 5.35 25.10 -8.41
C LEU A 62 5.62 23.80 -9.17
N GLY A 63 5.64 23.87 -10.50
CA GLY A 63 5.97 22.73 -11.35
C GLY A 63 7.34 22.12 -11.04
N LYS A 64 8.36 22.95 -10.82
CA LYS A 64 9.69 22.51 -10.41
C LYS A 64 9.68 21.85 -9.03
N PHE A 65 8.96 22.44 -8.05
CA PHE A 65 8.86 21.88 -6.71
C PHE A 65 8.15 20.53 -6.70
N ILE A 66 7.04 20.41 -7.43
CA ILE A 66 6.32 19.13 -7.55
C ILE A 66 7.19 18.08 -8.24
N THR A 67 7.88 18.42 -9.33
CA THR A 67 8.75 17.47 -10.03
C THR A 67 9.87 16.99 -9.13
N HIS A 68 10.53 17.91 -8.41
CA HIS A 68 11.58 17.57 -7.46
C HIS A 68 11.05 16.66 -6.33
N ALA A 69 9.87 16.97 -5.77
CA ALA A 69 9.25 16.14 -4.76
C ALA A 69 8.90 14.73 -5.29
N LEU A 70 8.38 14.63 -6.51
CA LEU A 70 8.04 13.33 -7.11
C LEU A 70 9.27 12.42 -7.33
N GLU A 71 10.45 13.00 -7.48
CA GLU A 71 11.71 12.26 -7.66
C GLU A 71 12.40 11.91 -6.34
N ASN A 72 12.30 12.77 -5.33
CA ASN A 72 13.14 12.70 -4.13
C ASN A 72 12.38 12.45 -2.83
N ASN A 73 11.04 12.59 -2.81
CA ASN A 73 10.23 12.38 -1.62
C ASN A 73 10.42 10.98 -1.06
N LYS A 74 10.80 10.88 0.22
CA LYS A 74 11.16 9.61 0.86
C LYS A 74 9.97 8.66 1.02
N ASP A 75 8.76 9.19 1.18
CA ASP A 75 7.55 8.38 1.29
C ASP A 75 7.19 7.75 -0.05
N LEU A 76 7.36 8.49 -1.17
CA LEU A 76 7.17 7.94 -2.52
C LEU A 76 8.21 6.87 -2.86
N LEU A 77 9.47 7.08 -2.49
CA LEU A 77 10.52 6.08 -2.69
C LEU A 77 10.26 4.82 -1.85
N ALA A 78 9.81 4.98 -0.60
CA ALA A 78 9.40 3.87 0.26
C ALA A 78 8.18 3.13 -0.32
N ALA A 79 7.18 3.85 -0.84
CA ALA A 79 6.03 3.26 -1.51
C ALA A 79 6.44 2.47 -2.76
N ALA A 80 7.37 2.98 -3.58
CA ALA A 80 7.90 2.26 -4.73
C ALA A 80 8.62 0.96 -4.32
N ALA A 81 9.43 1.00 -3.26
CA ALA A 81 10.07 -0.18 -2.70
C ALA A 81 9.04 -1.19 -2.17
N LYS A 82 7.94 -0.71 -1.56
CA LYS A 82 6.84 -1.56 -1.10
C LYS A 82 6.10 -2.25 -2.24
N VAL A 83 5.85 -1.55 -3.35
CA VAL A 83 5.28 -2.13 -4.58
C VAL A 83 6.16 -3.27 -5.08
N GLU A 84 7.49 -3.06 -5.15
CA GLU A 84 8.42 -4.09 -5.59
C GLU A 84 8.46 -5.29 -4.61
N GLN A 85 8.43 -5.04 -3.31
CA GLN A 85 8.32 -6.10 -2.29
C GLN A 85 7.07 -6.96 -2.51
N MET A 86 5.91 -6.34 -2.76
CA MET A 86 4.66 -7.06 -3.00
C MET A 86 4.67 -7.81 -4.34
N ARG A 87 5.30 -7.24 -5.37
CA ARG A 87 5.51 -7.92 -6.65
C ARG A 87 6.33 -9.20 -6.48
N LEU A 88 7.41 -9.14 -5.72
CA LEU A 88 8.24 -10.31 -5.41
C LEU A 88 7.49 -11.31 -4.53
N GLY A 89 6.69 -10.85 -3.56
CA GLY A 89 5.81 -11.70 -2.75
C GLY A 89 4.80 -12.48 -3.60
N ASN A 90 4.20 -11.83 -4.60
CA ASN A 90 3.33 -12.51 -5.56
C ASN A 90 4.10 -13.56 -6.39
N ARG A 91 5.32 -13.24 -6.83
CA ARG A 91 6.17 -14.21 -7.55
C ARG A 91 6.54 -15.42 -6.68
N ILE A 92 6.78 -15.22 -5.39
CA ILE A 92 6.99 -16.31 -4.41
C ILE A 92 5.73 -17.18 -4.33
N SER A 93 4.55 -16.59 -4.19
CA SER A 93 3.28 -17.34 -4.17
C SER A 93 3.07 -18.13 -5.47
N GLN A 94 3.36 -17.52 -6.60
CA GLN A 94 3.27 -18.18 -7.92
C GLN A 94 4.23 -19.36 -8.04
N SER A 95 5.45 -19.25 -7.49
CA SER A 95 6.43 -20.34 -7.53
C SER A 95 5.98 -21.60 -6.80
N ALA A 96 5.06 -21.48 -5.81
CA ALA A 96 4.50 -22.61 -5.10
C ALA A 96 3.64 -23.55 -5.98
N MET A 97 3.19 -23.08 -7.14
CA MET A 97 2.43 -23.90 -8.12
C MET A 97 3.31 -24.79 -8.97
N TYR A 98 4.63 -24.61 -8.94
CA TYR A 98 5.60 -25.35 -9.74
C TYR A 98 6.39 -26.36 -8.89
N PRO A 99 6.95 -27.40 -9.54
CA PRO A 99 7.84 -28.34 -8.85
C PRO A 99 9.05 -27.63 -8.23
N LYS A 100 9.47 -28.10 -7.05
CA LYS A 100 10.68 -27.64 -6.35
C LYS A 100 11.73 -28.73 -6.41
N LEU A 101 12.94 -28.38 -6.83
CA LEU A 101 14.11 -29.25 -6.82
C LEU A 101 15.04 -28.81 -5.71
N GLY A 102 15.35 -29.74 -4.81
CA GLY A 102 16.30 -29.57 -3.72
C GLY A 102 17.48 -30.55 -3.88
N ALA A 103 18.57 -30.23 -3.20
CA ALA A 103 19.66 -31.17 -2.99
C ALA A 103 20.14 -31.03 -1.54
N SER A 104 20.47 -32.13 -0.92
CA SER A 104 21.00 -32.19 0.44
C SER A 104 22.19 -33.17 0.53
N VAL A 105 23.13 -32.81 1.37
CA VAL A 105 24.24 -33.69 1.77
C VAL A 105 24.10 -33.86 3.27
N MET A 106 24.10 -35.10 3.71
CA MET A 106 24.03 -35.46 5.13
C MET A 106 25.18 -36.41 5.46
N ALA A 107 25.78 -36.22 6.61
CA ALA A 107 26.70 -37.15 7.21
C ALA A 107 26.26 -37.33 8.66
N ASP A 108 25.87 -38.52 9.03
CA ASP A 108 25.47 -38.87 10.36
C ASP A 108 26.27 -40.08 10.88
N TYR A 109 26.29 -40.19 12.18
CA TYR A 109 26.96 -41.26 12.85
C TYR A 109 26.02 -41.82 13.91
N GLU A 110 25.42 -42.97 13.58
CA GLU A 110 24.44 -43.60 14.43
C GLU A 110 25.13 -44.57 15.43
N VAL A 111 24.79 -44.43 16.69
CA VAL A 111 25.24 -45.30 17.78
C VAL A 111 24.03 -45.99 18.38
N GLU A 112 23.89 -47.27 18.12
CA GLU A 112 22.80 -48.08 18.64
C GLU A 112 23.32 -49.02 19.76
N ASN A 113 22.65 -48.98 20.91
CA ASN A 113 22.88 -49.89 22.05
C ASN A 113 21.66 -50.77 22.26
N TYR A 114 21.67 -51.95 21.70
CA TYR A 114 20.65 -52.94 21.98
C TYR A 114 21.11 -53.92 23.05
N THR A 115 20.21 -54.22 24.02
CA THR A 115 20.48 -55.10 25.15
C THR A 115 20.88 -56.53 24.70
N ASP A 116 20.43 -56.95 23.51
CA ASP A 116 20.67 -58.32 23.00
C ASP A 116 21.63 -58.40 21.77
N LYS A 117 22.00 -57.28 21.15
CA LYS A 117 22.78 -57.26 19.87
C LYS A 117 24.12 -56.56 19.97
N GLY A 118 24.48 -56.01 21.12
CA GLY A 118 25.71 -55.28 21.28
C GLY A 118 25.68 -53.86 20.73
N HIS A 119 26.86 -53.26 20.74
CA HIS A 119 27.07 -51.85 20.31
C HIS A 119 27.36 -51.81 18.83
N THR A 120 26.50 -51.14 18.05
CA THR A 120 26.69 -50.93 16.59
C THR A 120 26.97 -49.46 16.33
N GLN A 121 27.99 -49.18 15.57
CA GLN A 121 28.37 -47.83 15.15
C GLN A 121 28.38 -47.82 13.62
N THR A 122 27.51 -47.03 13.01
CA THR A 122 27.36 -47.02 11.57
C THR A 122 27.48 -45.58 11.10
N PRO A 123 28.59 -45.18 10.47
CA PRO A 123 28.64 -43.90 9.73
C PRO A 123 27.76 -44.01 8.49
N GLN A 124 27.04 -42.93 8.15
CA GLN A 124 26.22 -42.87 6.96
C GLN A 124 26.47 -41.53 6.25
N PHE A 125 26.70 -41.60 4.96
CA PHE A 125 26.87 -40.45 4.07
C PHE A 125 25.76 -40.50 3.01
N ASP A 126 25.04 -39.40 2.85
CA ASP A 126 23.92 -39.27 1.90
C ASP A 126 24.13 -38.02 1.05
N LEU A 127 24.07 -38.19 -0.26
CA LEU A 127 23.93 -37.12 -1.24
C LEU A 127 22.62 -37.36 -1.98
N LYS A 128 21.63 -36.52 -1.67
CA LYS A 128 20.27 -36.67 -2.15
C LYS A 128 19.82 -35.46 -2.95
N TRP A 129 19.14 -35.71 -4.04
CA TRP A 129 18.27 -34.73 -4.70
C TRP A 129 16.82 -35.12 -4.50
N ASP A 130 15.95 -34.12 -4.37
CA ASP A 130 14.52 -34.30 -4.25
C ASP A 130 13.76 -33.31 -5.13
N LEU A 131 12.81 -33.84 -5.90
CA LEU A 131 11.83 -33.09 -6.63
C LEU A 131 10.48 -33.25 -5.93
N SER A 132 9.87 -32.17 -5.49
CA SER A 132 8.55 -32.18 -4.86
C SER A 132 7.58 -31.24 -5.56
N TRP A 133 6.35 -31.69 -5.75
CA TRP A 133 5.30 -30.90 -6.38
C TRP A 133 3.96 -31.15 -5.72
N GLU A 134 3.33 -30.06 -5.23
CA GLU A 134 1.95 -30.09 -4.75
C GLU A 134 1.00 -29.89 -5.94
N ILE A 135 0.15 -30.89 -6.22
CA ILE A 135 -0.87 -30.79 -7.26
C ILE A 135 -2.07 -30.06 -6.68
N ASP A 136 -2.38 -28.90 -7.27
CA ASP A 136 -3.47 -28.03 -6.84
C ASP A 136 -4.84 -28.52 -7.30
N LEU A 137 -5.31 -29.65 -6.75
CA LEU A 137 -6.60 -30.29 -7.09
C LEU A 137 -7.79 -29.39 -6.77
N TRP A 138 -7.73 -28.71 -5.62
CA TRP A 138 -8.83 -27.90 -5.08
C TRP A 138 -8.70 -26.41 -5.34
N GLY A 139 -7.63 -25.98 -5.95
CA GLY A 139 -7.35 -24.57 -6.24
C GLY A 139 -6.80 -23.78 -5.07
N ASN A 140 -6.26 -24.42 -4.02
CA ASN A 140 -5.70 -23.73 -2.86
C ASN A 140 -4.53 -22.82 -3.25
N LEU A 141 -3.59 -23.32 -4.04
CA LEU A 141 -2.44 -22.56 -4.52
C LEU A 141 -2.87 -21.44 -5.49
N ARG A 142 -3.85 -21.72 -6.35
CA ARG A 142 -4.42 -20.70 -7.25
C ARG A 142 -5.11 -19.57 -6.48
N TRP A 143 -5.91 -19.89 -5.43
CA TRP A 143 -6.50 -18.90 -4.57
C TRP A 143 -5.46 -18.09 -3.80
N ALA A 144 -4.41 -18.74 -3.29
CA ALA A 144 -3.31 -18.06 -2.62
C ALA A 144 -2.58 -17.10 -3.55
N ASN A 145 -2.35 -17.50 -4.81
CA ASN A 145 -1.75 -16.62 -5.82
C ASN A 145 -2.68 -15.46 -6.22
N GLN A 146 -4.00 -15.70 -6.38
CA GLN A 146 -4.96 -14.62 -6.64
C GLN A 146 -5.01 -13.61 -5.49
N LYS A 147 -4.93 -14.08 -4.24
CA LYS A 147 -4.84 -13.21 -3.06
C LYS A 147 -3.62 -12.30 -3.15
N THR A 148 -2.42 -12.87 -3.32
CA THR A 148 -1.18 -12.08 -3.37
C THR A 148 -1.09 -11.18 -4.60
N ALA A 149 -1.69 -11.58 -5.73
CA ALA A 149 -1.79 -10.73 -6.91
C ALA A 149 -2.69 -9.51 -6.66
N ALA A 150 -3.83 -9.70 -6.00
CA ALA A 150 -4.72 -8.60 -5.64
C ALA A 150 -4.09 -7.67 -4.57
N GLU A 151 -3.37 -8.22 -3.58
CA GLU A 151 -2.60 -7.43 -2.60
C GLU A 151 -1.50 -6.59 -3.28
N TYR A 152 -0.80 -7.16 -4.27
CA TYR A 152 0.16 -6.41 -5.08
C TYR A 152 -0.50 -5.27 -5.85
N LEU A 153 -1.62 -5.53 -6.56
CA LEU A 153 -2.35 -4.50 -7.30
C LEU A 153 -2.91 -3.42 -6.37
N SER A 154 -3.41 -3.78 -5.18
CA SER A 154 -3.81 -2.82 -4.13
C SER A 154 -2.66 -1.89 -3.77
N THR A 155 -1.46 -2.42 -3.57
CA THR A 155 -0.26 -1.60 -3.24
C THR A 155 0.13 -0.67 -4.38
N VAL A 156 -0.04 -1.10 -5.64
CA VAL A 156 0.18 -0.23 -6.82
C VAL A 156 -0.77 0.96 -6.81
N GLU A 157 -2.06 0.73 -6.53
CA GLU A 157 -3.04 1.81 -6.48
C GLU A 157 -2.83 2.73 -5.26
N ALA A 158 -2.42 2.17 -4.10
CA ALA A 158 -2.02 2.96 -2.94
C ALA A 158 -0.82 3.89 -3.24
N ALA A 159 0.18 3.41 -3.98
CA ALA A 159 1.30 4.24 -4.41
C ALA A 159 0.88 5.36 -5.38
N ARG A 160 -0.12 5.09 -6.25
CA ARG A 160 -0.72 6.13 -7.11
C ARG A 160 -1.47 7.18 -6.29
N ALA A 161 -2.25 6.76 -5.30
CA ALA A 161 -2.95 7.67 -4.39
C ALA A 161 -1.96 8.56 -3.63
N MET A 162 -0.87 7.98 -3.10
CA MET A 162 0.19 8.72 -2.41
C MET A 162 0.84 9.77 -3.32
N ARG A 163 1.09 9.45 -4.60
CA ARG A 163 1.62 10.42 -5.57
C ARG A 163 0.71 11.64 -5.72
N ILE A 164 -0.60 11.43 -5.82
CA ILE A 164 -1.59 12.53 -5.90
C ILE A 164 -1.57 13.35 -4.60
N THR A 165 -1.49 12.69 -3.45
CA THR A 165 -1.42 13.35 -2.15
C THR A 165 -0.18 14.23 -2.04
N VAL A 166 1.00 13.75 -2.41
CA VAL A 166 2.24 14.56 -2.38
C VAL A 166 2.14 15.78 -3.29
N ILE A 167 1.58 15.64 -4.51
CA ILE A 167 1.34 16.78 -5.41
C ILE A 167 0.45 17.83 -4.73
N ALA A 168 -0.66 17.40 -4.10
CA ALA A 168 -1.59 18.30 -3.42
C ALA A 168 -0.98 18.96 -2.18
N GLU A 169 -0.17 18.24 -1.42
CA GLU A 169 0.52 18.77 -0.23
C GLU A 169 1.58 19.81 -0.60
N VAL A 170 2.40 19.54 -1.64
CA VAL A 170 3.38 20.51 -2.14
C VAL A 170 2.68 21.76 -2.64
N ALA A 171 1.62 21.63 -3.43
CA ALA A 171 0.85 22.77 -3.93
C ALA A 171 0.23 23.58 -2.77
N THR A 172 -0.36 22.88 -1.79
CA THR A 172 -0.97 23.52 -0.61
C THR A 172 0.08 24.26 0.23
N ALA A 173 1.24 23.67 0.47
CA ALA A 173 2.32 24.30 1.24
C ALA A 173 2.89 25.52 0.50
N TYR A 174 3.07 25.41 -0.81
CA TYR A 174 3.53 26.51 -1.66
C TYR A 174 2.59 27.73 -1.63
N TYR A 175 1.30 27.50 -1.87
CA TYR A 175 0.32 28.62 -1.83
C TYR A 175 0.13 29.21 -0.44
N LYS A 176 0.24 28.38 0.62
CA LYS A 176 0.25 28.88 1.99
C LYS A 176 1.49 29.75 2.27
N LEU A 177 2.66 29.35 1.78
CA LEU A 177 3.89 30.14 1.88
C LEU A 177 3.70 31.51 1.21
N LEU A 178 3.22 31.53 -0.04
CA LEU A 178 2.96 32.79 -0.77
C LEU A 178 1.92 33.67 -0.05
N ALA A 179 0.87 33.08 0.51
CA ALA A 179 -0.15 33.81 1.29
C ALA A 179 0.45 34.46 2.55
N LEU A 180 1.28 33.73 3.30
CA LEU A 180 1.95 34.25 4.51
C LEU A 180 2.94 35.37 4.16
N GLU A 181 3.68 35.27 3.07
CA GLU A 181 4.58 36.34 2.64
C GLU A 181 3.82 37.62 2.23
N ASN A 182 2.66 37.45 1.57
CA ASN A 182 1.79 38.60 1.29
C ASN A 182 1.18 39.19 2.58
N GLU A 183 0.79 38.35 3.55
CA GLU A 183 0.34 38.78 4.87
C GLU A 183 1.43 39.61 5.58
N LEU A 184 2.68 39.12 5.56
CA LEU A 184 3.82 39.85 6.15
C LEU A 184 3.99 41.22 5.47
N LEU A 185 3.94 41.28 4.14
CA LEU A 185 4.05 42.54 3.40
C LEU A 185 2.94 43.55 3.76
N ILE A 186 1.70 43.05 3.95
CA ILE A 186 0.57 43.91 4.38
C ILE A 186 0.78 44.40 5.80
N VAL A 187 1.21 43.55 6.73
CA VAL A 187 1.47 43.88 8.13
C VAL A 187 2.60 44.91 8.24
N ASP A 188 3.70 44.76 7.48
CA ASP A 188 4.80 45.72 7.43
C ASP A 188 4.33 47.12 6.97
N ARG A 189 3.53 47.17 5.90
CA ARG A 189 2.96 48.47 5.43
C ARG A 189 2.02 49.05 6.48
N THR A 190 1.20 48.24 7.11
CA THR A 190 0.29 48.66 8.18
C THR A 190 1.07 49.19 9.38
N LEU A 191 2.16 48.50 9.75
CA LEU A 191 3.02 48.96 10.86
C LEU A 191 3.62 50.34 10.59
N GLN A 192 4.07 50.60 9.33
CA GLN A 192 4.57 51.91 8.96
C GLN A 192 3.47 53.00 9.11
N THR A 193 2.26 52.74 8.61
CA THR A 193 1.12 53.66 8.77
C THR A 193 0.76 53.91 10.27
N ARG A 194 0.73 52.86 11.09
CA ARG A 194 0.49 52.95 12.55
C ARG A 194 1.58 53.74 13.27
N TYR A 195 2.83 53.60 12.82
CA TYR A 195 3.93 54.40 13.35
C TYR A 195 3.71 55.91 13.08
N GLU A 196 3.33 56.27 11.87
CA GLU A 196 3.04 57.62 11.46
C GLU A 196 1.84 58.21 12.27
N GLU A 197 0.75 57.46 12.38
CA GLU A 197 -0.42 57.80 13.21
C GLU A 197 -0.02 58.04 14.70
N MET A 198 0.80 57.16 15.26
CA MET A 198 1.30 57.32 16.62
C MET A 198 2.14 58.59 16.78
N GLN A 199 3.02 58.92 15.85
CA GLN A 199 3.81 60.14 15.87
C GLN A 199 2.91 61.39 15.78
N GLN A 200 1.89 61.40 14.91
CA GLN A 200 0.92 62.48 14.82
C GLN A 200 0.11 62.65 16.11
N ALA A 201 -0.36 61.57 16.71
CA ALA A 201 -1.08 61.59 17.98
C ALA A 201 -0.20 62.13 19.13
N ARG A 202 1.10 61.77 19.15
CA ARG A 202 2.09 62.29 20.08
C ARG A 202 2.25 63.79 19.97
N LEU A 203 2.50 64.31 18.75
CA LEU A 203 2.65 65.76 18.51
C LEU A 203 1.42 66.55 18.90
N ARG A 204 0.21 66.05 18.64
CA ARG A 204 -1.06 66.69 19.04
C ARG A 204 -1.24 66.69 20.57
N TYR A 205 -0.85 65.63 21.24
CA TYR A 205 -0.89 65.53 22.71
C TYR A 205 0.11 66.55 23.33
N GLU A 206 1.36 66.55 22.88
CA GLU A 206 2.39 67.47 23.34
C GLU A 206 2.01 68.98 23.09
N GLY A 207 1.28 69.23 21.97
CA GLY A 207 0.71 70.54 21.65
C GLY A 207 -0.59 70.91 22.40
N GLY A 208 -1.10 70.04 23.28
CA GLY A 208 -2.33 70.28 24.08
C GLY A 208 -3.63 70.15 23.22
N LEU A 209 -3.57 69.60 22.01
CA LEU A 209 -4.70 69.48 21.08
C LEU A 209 -5.54 68.22 21.26
N THR A 210 -5.05 67.22 22.00
CA THR A 210 -5.77 65.98 22.21
C THR A 210 -5.43 65.41 23.62
N SER A 211 -6.21 64.43 24.08
CA SER A 211 -5.96 63.76 25.35
C SER A 211 -4.84 62.71 25.24
N GLU A 212 -4.19 62.41 26.36
CA GLU A 212 -3.18 61.33 26.44
C GLU A 212 -3.76 59.99 26.02
N THR A 213 -5.04 59.74 26.28
CA THR A 213 -5.73 58.49 25.90
C THR A 213 -5.60 58.19 24.42
N VAL A 214 -5.73 59.20 23.53
CA VAL A 214 -5.61 59.03 22.11
C VAL A 214 -4.18 58.61 21.72
N TYR A 215 -3.17 59.23 22.33
CA TYR A 215 -1.77 58.85 22.09
C TYR A 215 -1.47 57.46 22.58
N GLN A 216 -1.92 57.09 23.79
CA GLN A 216 -1.71 55.74 24.32
C GLN A 216 -2.42 54.68 23.50
N GLN A 217 -3.61 54.95 22.96
CA GLN A 217 -4.32 54.07 22.07
C GLN A 217 -3.55 53.84 20.75
N ALA A 218 -3.04 54.90 20.12
CA ALA A 218 -2.22 54.79 18.91
C ALA A 218 -0.93 53.96 19.16
N LYS A 219 -0.33 54.11 20.38
CA LYS A 219 0.83 53.33 20.78
C LYS A 219 0.50 51.85 20.95
N VAL A 220 -0.67 51.50 21.50
CA VAL A 220 -1.14 50.14 21.63
C VAL A 220 -1.36 49.50 20.23
N GLU A 221 -2.01 50.24 19.33
CA GLU A 221 -2.24 49.77 17.94
C GLU A 221 -0.92 49.49 17.20
N TYR A 222 0.07 50.39 17.34
CA TYR A 222 1.41 50.17 16.79
C TYR A 222 2.07 48.92 17.39
N ALA A 223 2.09 48.78 18.70
CA ALA A 223 2.71 47.65 19.39
C ALA A 223 2.04 46.31 19.06
N THR A 224 0.70 46.30 18.99
CA THR A 224 -0.07 45.10 18.60
C THR A 224 0.27 44.65 17.16
N THR A 225 0.34 45.62 16.24
CA THR A 225 0.73 45.31 14.84
C THR A 225 2.17 44.79 14.75
N ALA A 226 3.10 45.44 15.48
CA ALA A 226 4.50 44.99 15.56
C ALA A 226 4.64 43.57 16.09
N ALA A 227 3.83 43.16 17.06
CA ALA A 227 3.84 41.86 17.66
C ALA A 227 3.35 40.73 16.70
N MET A 228 2.66 41.07 15.62
CA MET A 228 2.24 40.09 14.58
C MET A 228 3.40 39.58 13.74
N ILE A 229 4.40 40.43 13.48
CA ILE A 229 5.52 40.13 12.57
C ILE A 229 6.26 38.85 12.95
N PRO A 230 6.79 38.65 14.18
CA PRO A 230 7.53 37.43 14.53
C PRO A 230 6.69 36.17 14.41
N SER A 231 5.37 36.26 14.65
CA SER A 231 4.47 35.15 14.50
C SER A 231 4.32 34.69 13.03
N ILE A 232 4.22 35.68 12.11
CA ILE A 232 4.11 35.41 10.68
C ILE A 232 5.43 34.88 10.13
N GLU A 233 6.56 35.48 10.51
CA GLU A 233 7.89 35.01 10.13
C GLU A 233 8.11 33.55 10.55
N THR A 234 7.73 33.18 11.77
CA THR A 234 7.80 31.79 12.24
C THR A 234 6.95 30.86 11.37
N LYS A 235 5.74 31.27 10.99
CA LYS A 235 4.89 30.47 10.10
C LYS A 235 5.50 30.31 8.69
N ILE A 236 6.15 31.35 8.18
CA ILE A 236 6.88 31.31 6.89
C ILE A 236 7.99 30.27 6.94
N GLU A 237 8.83 30.30 7.98
CA GLU A 237 9.92 29.34 8.14
C GLU A 237 9.40 27.89 8.30
N VAL A 238 8.29 27.70 9.03
CA VAL A 238 7.63 26.38 9.12
C VAL A 238 7.15 25.90 7.74
N MET A 239 6.58 26.79 6.91
CA MET A 239 6.13 26.40 5.56
C MET A 239 7.30 26.11 4.62
N LYS A 240 8.40 26.86 4.68
CA LYS A 240 9.62 26.55 3.95
C LYS A 240 10.17 25.18 4.33
N THR A 241 10.30 24.92 5.62
CA THR A 241 10.75 23.61 6.12
C THR A 241 9.80 22.48 5.67
N THR A 242 8.49 22.72 5.69
CA THR A 242 7.51 21.75 5.18
C THR A 242 7.73 21.42 3.71
N LEU A 243 7.96 22.42 2.86
CA LEU A 243 8.26 22.23 1.44
C LEU A 243 9.58 21.47 1.23
N GLN A 244 10.62 21.80 1.98
CA GLN A 244 11.92 21.11 1.92
C GLN A 244 11.76 19.62 2.27
N VAL A 245 11.05 19.31 3.35
CA VAL A 245 10.76 17.91 3.75
C VAL A 245 9.93 17.18 2.69
N LEU A 246 8.90 17.83 2.13
CA LEU A 246 8.10 17.23 1.04
C LEU A 246 8.92 16.96 -0.21
N MET A 247 9.90 17.80 -0.50
CA MET A 247 10.86 17.60 -1.60
C MET A 247 11.95 16.55 -1.27
N GLY A 248 11.98 16.03 -0.05
CA GLY A 248 12.97 15.04 0.40
C GLY A 248 14.32 15.65 0.75
N GLU A 249 14.38 16.98 0.93
CA GLU A 249 15.56 17.77 1.24
C GLU A 249 15.67 18.08 2.75
N TYR A 250 16.87 18.51 3.16
CA TYR A 250 17.10 18.99 4.52
C TYR A 250 16.65 20.45 4.66
N PRO A 251 16.39 20.93 5.92
CA PRO A 251 15.91 22.29 6.18
C PRO A 251 16.85 23.44 5.79
N ASP A 252 18.09 23.16 5.39
CA ASP A 252 19.08 24.12 4.88
C ASP A 252 19.10 24.26 3.36
N PHE A 253 18.27 23.49 2.64
CA PHE A 253 18.13 23.57 1.19
C PHE A 253 17.52 24.92 0.78
N GLU A 254 18.19 25.66 -0.09
CA GLU A 254 17.74 26.98 -0.56
C GLU A 254 16.58 26.82 -1.54
N LEU A 255 15.43 27.44 -1.19
CA LEU A 255 14.24 27.44 -2.05
C LEU A 255 14.30 28.66 -2.98
N GLU A 256 14.53 28.41 -4.26
CA GLU A 256 14.46 29.44 -5.29
C GLU A 256 13.01 29.64 -5.74
N TYR A 257 12.37 30.70 -5.24
CA TYR A 257 11.03 31.10 -5.70
C TYR A 257 10.91 32.63 -5.74
N ALA A 258 10.16 33.13 -6.73
CA ALA A 258 9.82 34.54 -6.79
C ALA A 258 8.62 34.81 -5.87
N ARG A 259 8.66 35.89 -5.09
CA ARG A 259 7.51 36.39 -4.33
C ARG A 259 6.43 36.83 -5.33
N MET A 260 5.56 35.92 -5.73
CA MET A 260 4.42 36.23 -6.58
C MET A 260 3.31 36.84 -5.75
N LYS A 261 2.65 37.87 -6.29
CA LYS A 261 1.39 38.32 -5.71
C LYS A 261 0.32 37.29 -5.99
N VAL A 262 -0.13 36.58 -4.96
CA VAL A 262 -1.23 35.59 -5.04
C VAL A 262 -2.48 36.18 -5.70
N LEU A 263 -2.70 37.49 -5.55
CA LEU A 263 -3.85 38.24 -6.05
C LEU A 263 -3.84 38.48 -7.58
N ASP A 264 -2.70 38.30 -8.24
CA ASP A 264 -2.58 38.55 -9.70
C ASP A 264 -2.96 37.29 -10.53
N ARG A 265 -3.44 36.22 -9.86
CA ARG A 265 -3.79 34.96 -10.51
C ARG A 265 -5.29 34.84 -10.74
N GLU A 266 -5.68 34.61 -11.99
CA GLU A 266 -7.06 34.23 -12.31
C GLU A 266 -7.35 32.83 -11.82
N ILE A 267 -8.32 32.71 -10.90
CA ILE A 267 -8.84 31.41 -10.46
C ILE A 267 -9.86 30.96 -11.49
N PRO A 268 -9.77 29.72 -12.02
CA PRO A 268 -10.78 29.19 -12.91
C PRO A 268 -12.17 29.25 -12.25
N THR A 269 -13.11 29.94 -12.88
CA THR A 269 -14.48 30.11 -12.36
C THR A 269 -15.36 28.91 -12.65
N GLU A 270 -15.02 28.12 -13.65
CA GLU A 270 -15.77 26.92 -14.05
C GLU A 270 -14.82 25.72 -14.02
N LEU A 271 -15.19 24.71 -13.25
CA LEU A 271 -14.46 23.45 -13.15
C LEU A 271 -15.32 22.35 -13.76
N PRO A 272 -14.83 21.62 -14.79
CA PRO A 272 -15.57 20.49 -15.36
C PRO A 272 -15.65 19.35 -14.35
N LEU A 273 -16.87 19.00 -13.91
CA LEU A 273 -17.10 18.04 -12.83
C LEU A 273 -17.04 16.58 -13.28
N GLY A 274 -17.33 16.27 -14.55
CA GLY A 274 -17.41 14.90 -15.06
C GLY A 274 -18.60 14.10 -14.54
N LEU A 275 -18.55 12.79 -14.70
CA LEU A 275 -19.59 11.87 -14.24
C LEU A 275 -19.18 11.13 -12.95
N PRO A 276 -20.10 10.93 -11.98
CA PRO A 276 -19.82 10.15 -10.77
C PRO A 276 -19.32 8.72 -11.05
N SER A 277 -19.80 8.07 -12.11
CA SER A 277 -19.37 6.74 -12.54
C SER A 277 -17.87 6.68 -12.92
N ASP A 278 -17.31 7.77 -13.44
CA ASP A 278 -15.90 7.83 -13.86
C ASP A 278 -14.96 7.76 -12.66
N LEU A 279 -15.42 8.18 -11.48
CA LEU A 279 -14.63 8.10 -10.25
C LEU A 279 -14.25 6.65 -9.90
N LEU A 280 -15.12 5.68 -10.19
CA LEU A 280 -14.85 4.26 -9.92
C LEU A 280 -13.61 3.76 -10.67
N THR A 281 -13.40 4.26 -11.89
CA THR A 281 -12.28 3.83 -12.74
C THR A 281 -11.03 4.69 -12.57
N ARG A 282 -11.17 5.94 -12.12
CA ARG A 282 -10.09 6.93 -12.08
C ARG A 282 -9.49 7.11 -10.69
N ARG A 283 -10.26 7.00 -9.61
CA ARG A 283 -9.79 7.20 -8.24
C ARG A 283 -8.93 6.03 -7.75
N PRO A 284 -7.63 6.25 -7.46
CA PRO A 284 -6.74 5.16 -7.04
C PRO A 284 -7.12 4.58 -5.67
N ASP A 285 -7.67 5.38 -4.75
CA ASP A 285 -8.11 4.93 -3.42
C ASP A 285 -9.33 3.99 -3.47
N LEU A 286 -10.24 4.19 -4.45
CA LEU A 286 -11.33 3.25 -4.72
C LEU A 286 -10.81 1.97 -5.34
N ARG A 287 -9.93 2.06 -6.33
CA ARG A 287 -9.28 0.91 -6.97
C ARG A 287 -8.44 0.11 -5.98
N GLU A 288 -7.74 0.77 -5.08
CA GLU A 288 -7.04 0.12 -3.97
C GLU A 288 -8.00 -0.74 -3.13
N SER A 289 -9.12 -0.15 -2.69
CA SER A 289 -10.09 -0.88 -1.86
C SER A 289 -10.83 -1.99 -2.62
N GLU A 290 -11.04 -1.84 -3.93
CA GLU A 290 -11.53 -2.92 -4.80
C GLU A 290 -10.56 -4.10 -4.83
N GLN A 291 -9.25 -3.84 -4.99
CA GLN A 291 -8.23 -4.89 -4.96
C GLN A 291 -8.12 -5.55 -3.58
N GLN A 292 -8.27 -4.78 -2.49
CA GLN A 292 -8.34 -5.33 -1.12
C GLN A 292 -9.55 -6.25 -0.94
N LEU A 293 -10.71 -5.90 -1.51
CA LEU A 293 -11.90 -6.75 -1.52
C LEU A 293 -11.66 -8.05 -2.30
N LYS A 294 -11.02 -7.97 -3.48
CA LYS A 294 -10.63 -9.15 -4.26
C LYS A 294 -9.65 -10.05 -3.52
N ALA A 295 -8.68 -9.46 -2.80
CA ALA A 295 -7.76 -10.20 -1.95
C ALA A 295 -8.47 -10.91 -0.79
N ALA A 296 -9.41 -10.23 -0.13
CA ALA A 296 -10.21 -10.82 0.94
C ALA A 296 -11.09 -11.97 0.42
N CYS A 297 -11.71 -11.81 -0.76
CA CYS A 297 -12.45 -12.89 -1.40
C CYS A 297 -11.56 -14.11 -1.71
N ALA A 298 -10.37 -13.88 -2.26
CA ALA A 298 -9.42 -14.95 -2.51
C ALA A 298 -8.96 -15.64 -1.20
N ALA A 299 -8.82 -14.89 -0.10
CA ALA A 299 -8.52 -15.44 1.23
C ALA A 299 -9.63 -16.39 1.73
N VAL A 300 -10.90 -16.08 1.47
CA VAL A 300 -12.02 -17.00 1.76
C VAL A 300 -11.86 -18.29 0.95
N GLY A 301 -11.48 -18.19 -0.35
CA GLY A 301 -11.19 -19.34 -1.21
C GLY A 301 -10.06 -20.21 -0.66
N VAL A 302 -8.96 -19.60 -0.20
CA VAL A 302 -7.85 -20.30 0.47
C VAL A 302 -8.34 -21.03 1.72
N ALA A 303 -9.06 -20.36 2.60
CA ALA A 303 -9.56 -20.94 3.86
C ALA A 303 -10.58 -22.06 3.62
N TYR A 304 -11.39 -21.96 2.56
CA TYR A 304 -12.32 -22.99 2.14
C TYR A 304 -11.58 -24.24 1.65
N THR A 305 -10.62 -24.07 0.74
CA THR A 305 -9.88 -25.17 0.10
C THR A 305 -8.86 -25.80 1.04
N ASP A 306 -8.39 -25.09 2.07
CA ASP A 306 -7.49 -25.60 3.11
C ASP A 306 -8.10 -26.76 3.93
N ARG A 307 -9.40 -27.00 3.82
CA ARG A 307 -10.12 -28.12 4.48
C ARG A 307 -9.98 -29.45 3.74
N PHE A 308 -9.52 -29.44 2.50
CA PHE A 308 -9.42 -30.62 1.67
C PHE A 308 -8.02 -31.27 1.72
N PRO A 309 -7.92 -32.56 1.37
CA PRO A 309 -6.62 -33.24 1.31
C PRO A 309 -5.69 -32.61 0.27
N ARG A 310 -4.39 -32.57 0.57
CA ARG A 310 -3.35 -32.12 -0.35
C ARG A 310 -2.63 -33.31 -0.95
N LEU A 311 -2.43 -33.29 -2.27
CA LEU A 311 -1.67 -34.29 -3.01
C LEU A 311 -0.29 -33.75 -3.34
N VAL A 312 0.74 -34.38 -2.77
CA VAL A 312 2.13 -34.04 -3.05
C VAL A 312 2.79 -35.23 -3.74
N LEU A 313 3.36 -34.97 -4.91
CA LEU A 313 4.21 -35.94 -5.62
C LEU A 313 5.67 -35.61 -5.32
N GLY A 314 6.45 -36.67 -5.02
CA GLY A 314 7.87 -36.56 -4.77
C GLY A 314 8.65 -37.59 -5.57
N ILE A 315 9.78 -37.17 -6.11
CA ILE A 315 10.79 -38.05 -6.71
C ILE A 315 12.12 -37.68 -6.04
N SER A 316 12.81 -38.67 -5.49
CA SER A 316 14.12 -38.44 -4.91
C SER A 316 15.08 -39.53 -5.37
N GLY A 317 16.35 -39.21 -5.40
CA GLY A 317 17.40 -40.18 -5.69
C GLY A 317 18.76 -39.62 -5.28
N GLY A 318 19.72 -40.52 -5.21
CA GLY A 318 21.05 -40.12 -4.76
C GLY A 318 21.98 -41.30 -4.54
N TRP A 319 22.93 -41.05 -3.67
CA TRP A 319 23.93 -42.01 -3.21
C TRP A 319 23.94 -42.06 -1.69
N GLU A 320 23.89 -43.25 -1.15
CA GLU A 320 23.88 -43.47 0.30
C GLU A 320 24.82 -44.61 0.63
N ASN A 321 25.84 -44.39 1.45
CA ASN A 321 26.81 -45.43 1.84
C ASN A 321 27.42 -45.14 3.21
N GLY A 322 27.77 -46.20 3.93
CA GLY A 322 28.53 -46.14 5.19
C GLY A 322 30.02 -45.84 5.01
N SER A 323 30.55 -45.81 3.79
CA SER A 323 31.95 -45.57 3.46
C SER A 323 32.08 -44.48 2.43
N LEU A 324 33.01 -43.55 2.67
CA LEU A 324 33.35 -42.50 1.68
C LEU A 324 34.11 -43.03 0.47
N THR A 325 34.85 -44.16 0.62
CA THR A 325 35.62 -44.77 -0.49
C THR A 325 34.70 -45.36 -1.55
N ASP A 326 33.59 -45.94 -1.14
CA ASP A 326 32.63 -46.64 -2.00
C ASP A 326 31.32 -45.86 -2.15
N PHE A 327 31.37 -44.56 -1.87
CA PHE A 327 30.19 -43.69 -1.77
C PHE A 327 29.30 -43.74 -3.01
N PHE A 328 29.89 -43.72 -4.19
CA PHE A 328 29.15 -43.68 -5.46
C PHE A 328 28.68 -45.06 -5.96
N ASP A 329 28.98 -46.14 -5.25
CA ASP A 329 28.61 -47.51 -5.66
C ASP A 329 27.18 -47.89 -5.29
N ALA A 330 26.62 -47.20 -4.26
CA ALA A 330 25.24 -47.41 -3.79
C ALA A 330 24.31 -46.28 -4.21
N THR A 331 23.56 -46.51 -5.32
CA THR A 331 22.56 -45.54 -5.80
C THR A 331 21.16 -45.98 -5.42
N TYR A 332 20.30 -45.00 -5.13
CA TYR A 332 18.88 -45.24 -4.89
C TYR A 332 17.98 -44.25 -5.65
N GLY A 333 16.74 -44.66 -5.87
CA GLY A 333 15.68 -43.84 -6.42
C GLY A 333 14.33 -44.18 -5.81
N LEU A 334 13.57 -43.16 -5.46
CA LEU A 334 12.27 -43.31 -4.83
C LEU A 334 11.25 -42.36 -5.44
N ALA A 335 10.07 -42.89 -5.81
CA ALA A 335 8.92 -42.08 -6.19
C ALA A 335 7.80 -42.26 -5.17
N VAL A 336 7.27 -41.13 -4.67
CA VAL A 336 6.27 -41.10 -3.60
C VAL A 336 5.10 -40.25 -3.99
N GLY A 337 3.89 -40.76 -3.84
CA GLY A 337 2.65 -39.99 -3.84
C GLY A 337 2.12 -39.89 -2.42
N LYS A 338 2.03 -38.69 -1.85
CA LYS A 338 1.57 -38.45 -0.49
C LYS A 338 0.27 -37.68 -0.49
N LEU A 339 -0.80 -38.26 0.06
CA LEU A 339 -2.07 -37.59 0.33
C LEU A 339 -2.15 -37.22 1.81
N VAL A 340 -2.18 -35.93 2.11
CA VAL A 340 -2.26 -35.39 3.48
C VAL A 340 -3.63 -34.78 3.68
N ALA A 341 -4.44 -35.41 4.55
CA ALA A 341 -5.77 -34.93 4.89
C ALA A 341 -5.81 -34.48 6.36
N PRO A 342 -6.39 -33.31 6.68
CA PRO A 342 -6.71 -32.94 8.04
C PRO A 342 -7.94 -33.74 8.51
N VAL A 343 -7.79 -34.61 9.50
CA VAL A 343 -8.89 -35.46 9.98
C VAL A 343 -9.65 -34.78 11.12
N PHE A 344 -8.94 -34.25 12.11
CA PHE A 344 -9.55 -33.61 13.27
C PHE A 344 -8.63 -32.52 13.85
N GLU A 345 -9.13 -31.30 13.98
CA GLU A 345 -8.36 -30.13 14.47
C GLU A 345 -9.23 -29.25 15.41
N PHE A 346 -10.11 -29.81 16.20
CA PHE A 346 -10.94 -29.09 17.19
C PHE A 346 -11.63 -27.82 16.64
N GLY A 347 -12.12 -27.85 15.38
CA GLY A 347 -12.82 -26.73 14.75
C GLY A 347 -11.93 -25.64 14.16
N ARG A 348 -10.59 -25.75 14.24
CA ARG A 348 -9.63 -24.71 13.76
C ARG A 348 -9.90 -24.28 12.33
N ARG A 349 -10.10 -25.22 11.40
CA ARG A 349 -10.32 -24.88 9.97
C ARG A 349 -11.70 -24.28 9.72
N LYS A 350 -12.72 -24.67 10.48
CA LYS A 350 -14.04 -24.05 10.44
C LYS A 350 -13.95 -22.58 10.89
N ALA A 351 -13.34 -22.33 12.03
CA ALA A 351 -13.14 -20.99 12.57
C ALA A 351 -12.30 -20.11 11.62
N LYS A 352 -11.24 -20.66 10.99
CA LYS A 352 -10.44 -19.96 9.98
C LYS A 352 -11.27 -19.52 8.75
N TYR A 353 -12.16 -20.39 8.29
CA TYR A 353 -13.06 -20.08 7.18
C TYR A 353 -14.09 -19.01 7.56
N GLU A 354 -14.72 -19.15 8.74
CA GLU A 354 -15.67 -18.15 9.25
C GLU A 354 -15.01 -16.78 9.47
N ALA A 355 -13.79 -16.76 10.01
CA ALA A 355 -13.01 -15.53 10.17
C ALA A 355 -12.69 -14.87 8.81
N ALA A 356 -12.38 -15.67 7.78
CA ALA A 356 -12.14 -15.14 6.44
C ALA A 356 -13.40 -14.52 5.82
N ILE A 357 -14.59 -15.09 6.06
CA ILE A 357 -15.87 -14.50 5.66
C ILE A 357 -16.08 -13.14 6.32
N GLN A 358 -15.84 -13.03 7.63
CA GLN A 358 -15.99 -11.75 8.34
C GLN A 358 -14.96 -10.71 7.85
N ALA A 359 -13.73 -11.13 7.50
CA ALA A 359 -12.75 -10.25 6.90
C ALA A 359 -13.19 -9.76 5.50
N TYR A 360 -13.83 -10.62 4.71
CA TYR A 360 -14.42 -10.21 3.43
C TYR A 360 -15.57 -9.21 3.63
N ASP A 361 -16.46 -9.45 4.58
CA ASP A 361 -17.56 -8.51 4.89
C ASP A 361 -17.04 -7.15 5.33
N ALA A 362 -16.00 -7.12 6.16
CA ALA A 362 -15.32 -5.88 6.55
C ALA A 362 -14.69 -5.15 5.36
N ALA A 363 -14.04 -5.87 4.45
CA ALA A 363 -13.47 -5.30 3.23
C ALA A 363 -14.56 -4.74 2.29
N ARG A 364 -15.69 -5.44 2.16
CA ARG A 364 -16.87 -4.99 1.40
C ARG A 364 -17.42 -3.68 1.95
N LEU A 365 -17.64 -3.59 3.25
CA LEU A 365 -18.15 -2.37 3.89
C LEU A 365 -17.17 -1.20 3.75
N ASN A 366 -15.85 -1.46 3.81
CA ASN A 366 -14.83 -0.44 3.57
C ASN A 366 -14.85 0.07 2.12
N TYR A 367 -15.04 -0.82 1.15
CA TYR A 367 -15.17 -0.43 -0.25
C TYR A 367 -16.44 0.42 -0.49
N GLU A 368 -17.58 -0.01 0.05
CA GLU A 368 -18.85 0.74 0.00
C GLU A 368 -18.71 2.13 0.66
N LYS A 369 -18.08 2.20 1.85
CA LYS A 369 -17.79 3.45 2.55
C LYS A 369 -16.93 4.41 1.71
N LYS A 370 -15.83 3.92 1.11
CA LYS A 370 -14.98 4.77 0.24
C LYS A 370 -15.76 5.26 -1.00
N GLY A 371 -16.66 4.44 -1.54
CA GLY A 371 -17.54 4.83 -2.64
C GLY A 371 -18.50 5.96 -2.27
N THR A 372 -19.06 5.95 -1.05
CA THR A 372 -20.00 6.99 -0.59
C THR A 372 -19.30 8.28 -0.14
N HIS A 373 -18.09 8.20 0.44
CA HIS A 373 -17.34 9.38 0.89
C HIS A 373 -16.70 10.18 -0.25
N GLY A 374 -16.70 9.65 -1.45
CA GLY A 374 -16.06 10.27 -2.61
C GLY A 374 -17.02 11.08 -3.49
N LEU A 375 -18.26 11.18 -3.09
CA LEU A 375 -19.33 11.98 -3.73
C LEU A 375 -19.57 13.25 -2.93
#